data_c72917a170a5ead09086413b0b34c411
#
_entry.id   c72917a170a5ead09086413b0b34c411
#
_cell.length_a   1.000
_cell.length_b   1.000
_cell.length_c   1.000
_cell.angle_alpha   90.00
_cell.angle_beta   90.00
_cell.angle_gamma   90.00
#
_symmetry.space_group_name_H-M   'P 1'
#
loop_
_entity.id
_entity.type
_entity.pdbx_description
1 polymer ?
#
loop_
_entity_poly.entity_id
_entity_poly.type
_entity_poly.pdbx_seq_one_letter_code
_entity_poly.pdbx_strand_id
1 'polypeptide(L)'
;PAGNDAHQIQVYGGLSKGVRSGRIVLGADVGYMQLHTTTMRQNVQSPYTIRYCYVRPSMKGNFTRWLSSDYSLSYTYNTMNINNAERSTYHILKQNLTFTFIPGSNWQIAVGGEHYYTRFDSGDRTHLLLLDASVRWRISKKIEWSVMATNLLNEKKFNYMVYGLLNQTKYTYDIRGCNVLFNIQIQL
;
A
#
# COMPACT_ATOMS: atom_id res chain seq x y z
N PRO A 1 -18.00 5.99 -36.89
CA PRO A 1 -17.40 5.91 -35.56
C PRO A 1 -16.88 4.51 -35.39
N ALA A 2 -15.54 4.35 -35.33
CA ALA A 2 -14.91 3.08 -35.02
C ALA A 2 -15.31 2.74 -33.58
N GLY A 3 -16.06 1.64 -33.41
CA GLY A 3 -16.45 1.16 -32.10
C GLY A 3 -15.21 0.77 -31.33
N ASN A 4 -14.96 1.40 -30.18
CA ASN A 4 -13.97 0.94 -29.22
C ASN A 4 -14.62 -0.23 -28.44
N ASP A 5 -14.53 -1.44 -29.00
CA ASP A 5 -14.96 -2.63 -28.27
C ASP A 5 -13.98 -2.92 -27.14
N ALA A 6 -14.45 -2.81 -25.91
CA ALA A 6 -13.70 -3.17 -24.72
C ALA A 6 -14.33 -4.39 -24.05
N HIS A 7 -13.54 -5.44 -23.86
CA HIS A 7 -13.95 -6.63 -23.14
C HIS A 7 -13.19 -6.71 -21.82
N GLN A 8 -13.92 -6.76 -20.71
CA GLN A 8 -13.34 -6.88 -19.39
C GLN A 8 -13.84 -8.14 -18.69
N ILE A 9 -12.92 -8.88 -18.12
CA ILE A 9 -13.19 -9.98 -17.21
C ILE A 9 -12.58 -9.63 -15.86
N GLN A 10 -13.36 -9.75 -14.79
CA GLN A 10 -12.89 -9.52 -13.44
C GLN A 10 -13.40 -10.64 -12.52
N VAL A 11 -12.47 -11.24 -11.76
CA VAL A 11 -12.77 -12.25 -10.74
C VAL A 11 -12.03 -11.86 -9.49
N TYR A 12 -12.72 -11.86 -8.36
CA TYR A 12 -12.11 -11.61 -7.07
C TYR A 12 -12.78 -12.44 -5.98
N GLY A 13 -12.03 -12.69 -4.94
CA GLY A 13 -12.51 -13.39 -3.76
C GLY A 13 -11.65 -13.09 -2.56
N GLY A 14 -12.23 -13.26 -1.39
CA GLY A 14 -11.52 -13.05 -0.15
C GLY A 14 -12.03 -13.99 0.93
N LEU A 15 -11.17 -14.25 1.89
CA LEU A 15 -11.51 -15.00 3.09
C LEU A 15 -10.88 -14.36 4.31
N SER A 16 -11.54 -14.51 5.44
CA SER A 16 -10.98 -14.10 6.72
C SER A 16 -11.32 -15.13 7.80
N LYS A 17 -10.41 -15.31 8.75
CA LYS A 17 -10.58 -16.27 9.85
C LYS A 17 -10.07 -15.66 11.15
N GLY A 18 -10.93 -15.66 12.17
CA GLY A 18 -10.54 -15.39 13.53
C GLY A 18 -9.83 -16.61 14.14
N VAL A 19 -8.68 -16.38 14.77
CA VAL A 19 -7.92 -17.38 15.54
C VAL A 19 -7.73 -16.89 16.97
N ARG A 20 -7.38 -17.79 17.89
CA ARG A 20 -7.27 -17.50 19.33
C ARG A 20 -8.54 -16.86 19.91
N SER A 21 -9.69 -17.48 19.69
CA SER A 21 -11.01 -16.98 20.10
C SER A 21 -11.32 -15.57 19.58
N GLY A 22 -10.93 -15.29 18.32
CA GLY A 22 -11.20 -14.01 17.65
C GLY A 22 -10.23 -12.88 18.00
N ARG A 23 -9.20 -13.14 18.81
CA ARG A 23 -8.21 -12.12 19.16
C ARG A 23 -7.30 -11.72 18.02
N ILE A 24 -7.10 -12.62 17.05
CA ILE A 24 -6.31 -12.40 15.84
C ILE A 24 -7.20 -12.74 14.65
N VAL A 25 -7.27 -11.86 13.69
CA VAL A 25 -7.96 -12.05 12.42
C VAL A 25 -6.91 -12.14 11.33
N LEU A 26 -6.94 -13.23 10.59
CA LEU A 26 -6.16 -13.44 9.37
C LEU A 26 -7.09 -13.24 8.18
N GLY A 27 -6.66 -12.50 7.18
CA GLY A 27 -7.40 -12.25 5.96
C GLY A 27 -6.52 -12.47 4.74
N ALA A 28 -7.15 -12.81 3.62
CA ALA A 28 -6.49 -12.83 2.33
C ALA A 28 -7.52 -12.50 1.24
N ASP A 29 -7.19 -11.52 0.38
CA ASP A 29 -7.94 -11.20 -0.82
C ASP A 29 -7.10 -11.51 -2.04
N VAL A 30 -7.74 -12.04 -3.07
CA VAL A 30 -7.14 -12.31 -4.37
C VAL A 30 -8.01 -11.77 -5.47
N GLY A 31 -7.42 -11.33 -6.55
CA GLY A 31 -8.19 -10.87 -7.70
C GLY A 31 -7.40 -10.96 -8.98
N TYR A 32 -8.15 -11.13 -10.06
CA TYR A 32 -7.68 -11.12 -11.43
C TYR A 32 -8.57 -10.21 -12.26
N MET A 33 -7.96 -9.40 -13.11
CA MET A 33 -8.65 -8.60 -14.10
C MET A 33 -7.92 -8.71 -15.43
N GLN A 34 -8.68 -8.88 -16.50
CA GLN A 34 -8.18 -8.75 -17.87
C GLN A 34 -9.06 -7.76 -18.62
N LEU A 35 -8.41 -6.78 -19.21
CA LEU A 35 -9.05 -5.82 -20.11
C LEU A 35 -8.43 -5.97 -21.50
N HIS A 36 -9.26 -6.24 -22.49
CA HIS A 36 -8.90 -6.22 -23.90
C HIS A 36 -9.63 -5.07 -24.57
N THR A 37 -8.91 -4.19 -25.24
CA THR A 37 -9.49 -3.05 -25.94
C THR A 37 -8.55 -2.58 -27.05
N THR A 38 -8.98 -1.60 -27.84
CA THR A 38 -8.24 -1.07 -28.96
C THR A 38 -8.00 0.43 -28.75
N THR A 39 -6.79 0.87 -29.01
CA THR A 39 -6.45 2.30 -29.05
C THR A 39 -6.06 2.73 -30.45
N MET A 40 -6.26 4.00 -30.76
CA MET A 40 -5.81 4.59 -32.02
C MET A 40 -4.41 5.19 -31.84
N ARG A 41 -3.46 4.76 -32.66
CA ARG A 41 -2.10 5.31 -32.69
C ARG A 41 -1.79 5.74 -34.13
N GLN A 42 -1.54 7.00 -34.35
CA GLN A 42 -1.21 7.55 -35.69
C GLN A 42 -2.21 7.07 -36.78
N ASN A 43 -3.50 7.11 -36.48
CA ASN A 43 -4.60 6.58 -37.29
C ASN A 43 -4.60 5.06 -37.53
N VAL A 44 -3.77 4.29 -36.83
CA VAL A 44 -3.76 2.85 -36.88
C VAL A 44 -4.40 2.31 -35.60
N GLN A 45 -5.32 1.35 -35.73
CA GLN A 45 -5.90 0.65 -34.60
C GLN A 45 -4.88 -0.32 -34.02
N SER A 46 -4.60 -0.18 -32.71
CA SER A 46 -3.66 -1.02 -31.99
C SER A 46 -4.39 -1.73 -30.86
N PRO A 47 -4.65 -3.04 -30.97
CA PRO A 47 -5.25 -3.81 -29.88
C PRO A 47 -4.25 -3.93 -28.73
N TYR A 48 -4.74 -3.81 -27.50
CA TYR A 48 -3.94 -4.03 -26.31
C TYR A 48 -4.70 -4.82 -25.25
N THR A 49 -3.93 -5.53 -24.46
CA THR A 49 -4.45 -6.32 -23.35
C THR A 49 -3.71 -5.98 -22.08
N ILE A 50 -4.45 -5.60 -21.05
CA ILE A 50 -3.94 -5.44 -19.70
C ILE A 50 -4.41 -6.62 -18.87
N ARG A 51 -3.48 -7.23 -18.11
CA ARG A 51 -3.77 -8.23 -17.09
C ARG A 51 -3.25 -7.75 -15.76
N TYR A 52 -4.06 -7.90 -14.74
CA TYR A 52 -3.80 -7.47 -13.40
C TYR A 52 -4.15 -8.59 -12.44
N CYS A 53 -3.17 -9.06 -11.66
CA CYS A 53 -3.37 -10.03 -10.59
C CYS A 53 -2.92 -9.41 -9.27
N TYR A 54 -3.66 -9.66 -8.20
CA TYR A 54 -3.23 -9.26 -6.88
C TYR A 54 -3.51 -10.33 -5.82
N VAL A 55 -2.68 -10.28 -4.78
CA VAL A 55 -2.85 -11.03 -3.54
C VAL A 55 -2.63 -10.08 -2.37
N ARG A 56 -3.52 -10.08 -1.38
CA ARG A 56 -3.49 -9.17 -0.22
C ARG A 56 -3.71 -9.93 1.08
N PRO A 57 -2.70 -10.60 1.62
CA PRO A 57 -2.77 -11.14 2.97
C PRO A 57 -2.77 -10.01 4.00
N SER A 58 -3.51 -10.23 5.07
CA SER A 58 -3.57 -9.31 6.21
C SER A 58 -3.66 -10.07 7.53
N MET A 59 -3.15 -9.45 8.57
CA MET A 59 -3.23 -9.96 9.93
C MET A 59 -3.45 -8.79 10.88
N LYS A 60 -4.48 -8.88 11.70
CA LYS A 60 -4.79 -7.86 12.70
C LYS A 60 -5.20 -8.51 14.00
N GLY A 61 -4.67 -8.05 15.12
CA GLY A 61 -5.15 -8.54 16.40
C GLY A 61 -4.26 -8.26 17.60
N ASN A 62 -4.73 -8.78 18.73
CA ASN A 62 -4.07 -8.66 20.02
C ASN A 62 -3.32 -9.95 20.35
N PHE A 63 -1.99 -9.90 20.31
CA PHE A 63 -1.12 -11.03 20.65
C PHE A 63 -1.10 -11.28 22.17
N THR A 64 -1.09 -10.19 22.91
CA THR A 64 -1.18 -10.18 24.37
C THR A 64 -2.13 -9.07 24.82
N ARG A 65 -2.28 -8.87 26.14
CA ARG A 65 -3.08 -7.76 26.69
C ARG A 65 -2.45 -6.39 26.43
N TRP A 66 -1.14 -6.35 26.19
CA TRP A 66 -0.35 -5.14 26.04
C TRP A 66 0.26 -4.96 24.63
N LEU A 67 0.09 -5.95 23.72
CA LEU A 67 0.65 -5.92 22.37
C LEU A 67 -0.41 -6.26 21.34
N SER A 68 -0.64 -5.34 20.41
CA SER A 68 -1.39 -5.57 19.18
C SER A 68 -0.53 -5.29 17.96
N SER A 69 -0.90 -5.89 16.84
CA SER A 69 -0.28 -5.62 15.55
C SER A 69 -1.34 -5.58 14.46
N ASP A 70 -1.09 -4.74 13.48
CA ASP A 70 -1.82 -4.66 12.21
C ASP A 70 -0.80 -4.78 11.09
N TYR A 71 -0.93 -5.82 10.27
CA TYR A 71 -0.07 -6.08 9.13
C TYR A 71 -0.91 -6.26 7.88
N SER A 72 -0.54 -5.58 6.82
CA SER A 72 -1.10 -5.78 5.49
C SER A 72 0.00 -5.80 4.44
N LEU A 73 -0.13 -6.73 3.50
CA LEU A 73 0.71 -6.82 2.32
C LEU A 73 -0.19 -6.76 1.09
N SER A 74 0.23 -6.06 0.07
CA SER A 74 -0.41 -6.08 -1.24
C SER A 74 0.66 -6.34 -2.29
N TYR A 75 0.60 -7.49 -2.90
CA TYR A 75 1.42 -7.81 -4.07
C TYR A 75 0.56 -7.76 -5.31
N THR A 76 1.03 -7.03 -6.31
CA THR A 76 0.34 -6.85 -7.58
C THR A 76 1.26 -7.16 -8.74
N TYR A 77 0.79 -7.97 -9.66
CA TYR A 77 1.44 -8.32 -10.90
C TYR A 77 0.64 -7.74 -12.07
N ASN A 78 1.28 -6.93 -12.90
CA ASN A 78 0.65 -6.31 -14.05
C ASN A 78 1.41 -6.67 -15.31
N THR A 79 0.67 -7.01 -16.37
CA THR A 79 1.21 -7.16 -17.72
C THR A 79 0.39 -6.35 -18.70
N MET A 80 1.06 -5.73 -19.64
CA MET A 80 0.45 -5.01 -20.74
C MET A 80 1.08 -5.48 -22.05
N ASN A 81 0.25 -5.93 -22.97
CA ASN A 81 0.64 -6.33 -24.31
C ASN A 81 0.02 -5.40 -25.33
N ILE A 82 0.81 -4.94 -26.29
CA ILE A 82 0.35 -4.10 -27.42
C ILE A 82 0.64 -4.86 -28.69
N ASN A 83 -0.36 -4.95 -29.58
CA ASN A 83 -0.25 -5.66 -30.88
C ASN A 83 0.30 -7.08 -30.77
N ASN A 84 0.10 -7.75 -29.63
CA ASN A 84 0.64 -9.07 -29.29
C ASN A 84 2.18 -9.20 -29.36
N ALA A 85 2.91 -8.11 -29.53
CA ALA A 85 4.37 -8.12 -29.72
C ALA A 85 5.12 -7.43 -28.56
N GLU A 86 4.64 -6.29 -28.08
CA GLU A 86 5.29 -5.56 -26.99
C GLU A 86 4.68 -6.00 -25.64
N ARG A 87 5.51 -6.51 -24.75
CA ARG A 87 5.10 -6.87 -23.40
C ARG A 87 5.83 -6.01 -22.39
N SER A 88 5.08 -5.32 -21.56
CA SER A 88 5.58 -4.64 -20.38
C SER A 88 5.04 -5.31 -19.14
N THR A 89 5.90 -5.62 -18.20
CA THR A 89 5.54 -6.25 -16.93
C THR A 89 6.08 -5.44 -15.78
N TYR A 90 5.29 -5.29 -14.73
CA TYR A 90 5.74 -4.66 -13.50
C TYR A 90 5.07 -5.28 -12.27
N HIS A 91 5.84 -5.29 -11.20
CA HIS A 91 5.46 -5.83 -9.90
C HIS A 91 5.40 -4.71 -8.89
N ILE A 92 4.35 -4.66 -8.11
CA ILE A 92 4.21 -3.71 -7.01
C ILE A 92 4.04 -4.49 -5.71
N LEU A 93 4.88 -4.18 -4.74
CA LEU A 93 4.77 -4.68 -3.37
C LEU A 93 4.53 -3.49 -2.44
N LYS A 94 3.45 -3.54 -1.68
CA LYS A 94 3.16 -2.58 -0.60
C LYS A 94 2.99 -3.35 0.69
N GLN A 95 3.67 -2.89 1.74
CA GLN A 95 3.58 -3.50 3.06
C GLN A 95 3.35 -2.41 4.09
N ASN A 96 2.43 -2.65 5.00
CA ASN A 96 2.21 -1.80 6.17
C ASN A 96 2.26 -2.70 7.40
N LEU A 97 3.01 -2.27 8.40
CA LEU A 97 3.11 -2.96 9.68
C LEU A 97 3.04 -1.93 10.79
N THR A 98 2.15 -2.15 11.73
CA THR A 98 2.04 -1.34 12.94
C THR A 98 2.03 -2.23 14.16
N PHE A 99 2.88 -1.94 15.11
CA PHE A 99 2.83 -2.49 16.46
C PHE A 99 2.32 -1.44 17.42
N THR A 100 1.41 -1.85 18.31
CA THR A 100 0.91 -0.98 19.38
C THR A 100 1.12 -1.68 20.71
N PHE A 101 1.84 -1.00 21.60
CA PHE A 101 2.15 -1.43 22.96
C PHE A 101 1.33 -0.61 23.94
N ILE A 102 0.65 -1.29 24.86
CA ILE A 102 -0.16 -0.69 25.92
C ILE A 102 0.33 -1.28 27.25
N PRO A 103 1.50 -0.82 27.77
CA PRO A 103 2.11 -1.39 28.98
C PRO A 103 1.30 -1.14 30.25
N GLY A 104 0.28 -0.29 30.19
CA GLY A 104 -0.62 0.01 31.29
C GLY A 104 -1.81 0.83 30.80
N SER A 105 -2.70 1.21 31.70
CA SER A 105 -3.92 1.96 31.34
C SER A 105 -3.66 3.37 30.78
N ASN A 106 -2.49 3.91 31.03
CA ASN A 106 -2.17 5.31 30.77
C ASN A 106 -1.22 5.53 29.59
N TRP A 107 -0.58 4.47 29.09
CA TRP A 107 0.40 4.56 28.02
C TRP A 107 -0.01 3.80 26.78
N GLN A 108 0.22 4.40 25.65
CA GLN A 108 0.14 3.74 24.34
C GLN A 108 1.36 4.17 23.52
N ILE A 109 2.09 3.19 23.02
CA ILE A 109 3.25 3.39 22.17
C ILE A 109 2.97 2.67 20.86
N ALA A 110 3.04 3.36 19.74
CA ALA A 110 2.88 2.74 18.43
C ALA A 110 4.14 2.98 17.59
N VAL A 111 4.54 1.95 16.85
CA VAL A 111 5.60 2.00 15.84
C VAL A 111 5.05 1.41 14.57
N GLY A 112 5.12 2.16 13.49
CA GLY A 112 4.61 1.77 12.18
C GLY A 112 5.67 1.87 11.10
N GLY A 113 5.55 1.04 10.07
CA GLY A 113 6.38 1.08 8.89
C GLY A 113 5.56 0.87 7.64
N GLU A 114 5.85 1.66 6.61
CA GLU A 114 5.30 1.52 5.27
C GLU A 114 6.42 1.27 4.28
N HIS A 115 6.30 0.20 3.50
CA HIS A 115 7.26 -0.17 2.49
C HIS A 115 6.59 -0.25 1.13
N TYR A 116 7.13 0.50 0.17
CA TYR A 116 6.75 0.50 -1.25
C TYR A 116 7.91 0.02 -2.09
N TYR A 117 7.68 -0.99 -2.91
CA TYR A 117 8.65 -1.50 -3.85
C TYR A 117 7.98 -1.78 -5.18
N THR A 118 8.53 -1.23 -6.26
CA THR A 118 8.10 -1.52 -7.63
C THR A 118 9.29 -1.97 -8.45
N ARG A 119 9.12 -3.04 -9.19
CA ARG A 119 10.11 -3.57 -10.12
C ARG A 119 9.50 -3.66 -11.52
N PHE A 120 10.24 -3.24 -12.50
CA PHE A 120 9.90 -3.26 -13.93
C PHE A 120 10.78 -4.23 -14.70
N ASP A 121 10.29 -4.76 -15.81
CA ASP A 121 11.06 -5.64 -16.70
C ASP A 121 12.29 -4.93 -17.30
N SER A 122 12.25 -3.60 -17.44
CA SER A 122 13.40 -2.78 -17.84
C SER A 122 14.59 -2.87 -16.87
N GLY A 123 14.39 -3.48 -15.70
CA GLY A 123 15.37 -3.52 -14.61
C GLY A 123 15.26 -2.35 -13.65
N ASP A 124 14.46 -1.33 -13.97
CA ASP A 124 14.23 -0.20 -13.09
C ASP A 124 13.50 -0.62 -11.81
N ARG A 125 13.86 0.04 -10.71
CA ARG A 125 13.27 -0.22 -9.38
C ARG A 125 12.95 1.09 -8.70
N THR A 126 11.84 1.13 -8.00
CA THR A 126 11.53 2.21 -7.05
C THR A 126 11.35 1.61 -5.68
N HIS A 127 11.85 2.30 -4.68
CA HIS A 127 11.82 1.84 -3.30
C HIS A 127 11.57 3.03 -2.38
N LEU A 128 10.69 2.85 -1.41
CA LEU A 128 10.44 3.79 -0.34
C LEU A 128 10.15 3.02 0.95
N LEU A 129 10.81 3.40 2.03
CA LEU A 129 10.55 2.90 3.37
C LEU A 129 10.31 4.08 4.30
N LEU A 130 9.14 4.15 4.91
CA LEU A 130 8.79 5.15 5.92
C LEU A 130 8.64 4.45 7.27
N LEU A 131 9.15 5.07 8.32
CA LEU A 131 8.99 4.63 9.69
C LEU A 131 8.41 5.76 10.53
N ASP A 132 7.40 5.43 11.32
CA ASP A 132 6.71 6.34 12.21
C ASP A 132 6.68 5.77 13.62
N ALA A 133 6.72 6.65 14.62
CA ALA A 133 6.54 6.26 16.01
C ALA A 133 5.67 7.29 16.73
N SER A 134 4.88 6.82 17.66
CA SER A 134 4.09 7.71 18.51
C SER A 134 4.01 7.20 19.94
N VAL A 135 3.94 8.13 20.86
CA VAL A 135 3.73 7.90 22.28
C VAL A 135 2.57 8.76 22.73
N ARG A 136 1.61 8.12 23.38
CA ARG A 136 0.47 8.78 24.01
C ARG A 136 0.48 8.46 25.49
N TRP A 137 0.32 9.48 26.30
CA TRP A 137 0.25 9.35 27.74
C TRP A 137 -0.95 10.11 28.31
N ARG A 138 -1.82 9.37 28.98
CA ARG A 138 -2.95 9.91 29.70
C ARG A 138 -2.54 10.19 31.14
N ILE A 139 -2.26 11.46 31.45
CA ILE A 139 -1.86 11.90 32.80
C ILE A 139 -3.04 11.79 33.77
N SER A 140 -4.24 12.17 33.31
CA SER A 140 -5.47 12.12 34.08
C SER A 140 -6.66 11.86 33.16
N LYS A 141 -7.87 11.74 33.73
CA LYS A 141 -9.10 11.62 32.92
C LYS A 141 -9.34 12.82 32.00
N LYS A 142 -8.75 13.98 32.33
CA LYS A 142 -8.96 15.23 31.60
C LYS A 142 -7.76 15.68 30.76
N ILE A 143 -6.59 15.10 31.00
CA ILE A 143 -5.33 15.56 30.35
C ILE A 143 -4.65 14.37 29.68
N GLU A 144 -4.48 14.50 28.38
CA GLU A 144 -3.71 13.58 27.57
C GLU A 144 -2.71 14.35 26.71
N TRP A 145 -1.49 13.86 26.58
CA TRP A 145 -0.55 14.38 25.63
C TRP A 145 0.01 13.27 24.73
N SER A 146 0.38 13.64 23.53
CA SER A 146 0.98 12.73 22.58
C SER A 146 2.13 13.38 21.83
N VAL A 147 3.09 12.55 21.49
CA VAL A 147 4.21 12.87 20.62
C VAL A 147 4.13 11.91 19.44
N MET A 148 4.20 12.43 18.24
CA MET A 148 4.25 11.65 17.02
C MET A 148 5.45 12.08 16.19
N ALA A 149 6.32 11.15 15.85
CA ALA A 149 7.43 11.33 14.95
C ALA A 149 7.13 10.57 13.65
N THR A 150 7.13 11.26 12.53
CA THR A 150 6.87 10.68 11.21
C THR A 150 8.11 10.75 10.34
N ASN A 151 8.23 9.77 9.45
CA ASN A 151 9.35 9.65 8.54
C ASN A 151 10.72 9.67 9.26
N LEU A 152 10.89 8.79 10.25
CA LEU A 152 12.10 8.69 11.08
C LEU A 152 13.37 8.43 10.26
N LEU A 153 13.23 7.82 9.08
CA LEU A 153 14.35 7.58 8.16
C LEU A 153 14.75 8.83 7.38
N ASN A 154 13.97 9.92 7.51
CA ASN A 154 14.20 11.21 6.85
C ASN A 154 14.28 11.10 5.32
N GLU A 155 13.45 10.22 4.75
CA GLU A 155 13.31 10.12 3.30
C GLU A 155 12.74 11.42 2.75
N LYS A 156 13.40 11.99 1.73
CA LYS A 156 13.02 13.29 1.18
C LYS A 156 12.42 13.22 -0.21
N LYS A 157 12.57 12.09 -0.89
CA LYS A 157 12.11 11.91 -2.27
C LYS A 157 11.43 10.58 -2.46
N PHE A 158 10.30 10.60 -3.13
CA PHE A 158 9.61 9.42 -3.62
C PHE A 158 9.63 9.40 -5.14
N ASN A 159 10.27 8.39 -5.70
CA ASN A 159 10.27 8.16 -7.12
C ASN A 159 9.14 7.20 -7.47
N TYR A 160 8.27 7.62 -8.35
CA TYR A 160 7.13 6.84 -8.83
C TYR A 160 7.15 6.79 -10.35
N MET A 161 6.96 5.61 -10.91
CA MET A 161 6.87 5.40 -12.35
C MET A 161 5.45 5.00 -12.73
N VAL A 162 4.93 5.65 -13.76
CA VAL A 162 3.67 5.28 -14.41
C VAL A 162 3.99 4.82 -15.82
N TYR A 163 3.51 3.64 -16.15
CA TYR A 163 3.55 3.11 -17.50
C TYR A 163 2.20 3.36 -18.15
N GLY A 164 2.19 4.21 -19.15
CA GLY A 164 1.09 4.33 -20.09
C GLY A 164 1.25 3.33 -21.23
N LEU A 165 0.27 3.28 -22.10
CA LEU A 165 0.27 2.39 -23.28
C LEU A 165 1.50 2.56 -24.19
N LEU A 166 2.07 3.77 -24.22
CA LEU A 166 3.09 4.18 -25.18
C LEU A 166 4.22 4.99 -24.55
N ASN A 167 4.15 5.24 -23.26
CA ASN A 167 5.10 6.10 -22.56
C ASN A 167 5.36 5.58 -21.16
N GLN A 168 6.55 5.85 -20.70
CA GLN A 168 6.99 5.68 -19.33
C GLN A 168 7.21 7.07 -18.76
N THR A 169 6.54 7.39 -17.67
CA THR A 169 6.70 8.68 -17.00
C THR A 169 7.22 8.45 -15.60
N LYS A 170 8.38 9.01 -15.30
CA LYS A 170 8.95 9.01 -13.96
C LYS A 170 8.56 10.30 -13.25
N TYR A 171 7.91 10.19 -12.13
CA TYR A 171 7.60 11.29 -11.24
C TYR A 171 8.54 11.22 -10.03
N THR A 172 9.02 12.38 -9.61
CA THR A 172 9.76 12.53 -8.35
C THR A 172 8.97 13.51 -7.49
N TYR A 173 8.53 13.04 -6.34
CA TYR A 173 7.83 13.88 -5.35
C TYR A 173 8.77 14.17 -4.20
N ASP A 174 8.81 15.44 -3.79
CA ASP A 174 9.43 15.79 -2.52
C ASP A 174 8.49 15.42 -1.38
N ILE A 175 8.99 14.60 -0.46
CA ILE A 175 8.27 14.22 0.75
C ILE A 175 8.82 15.05 1.93
N ARG A 176 7.92 15.36 2.85
CA ARG A 176 8.31 16.00 4.09
C ARG A 176 9.26 15.08 4.85
N GLY A 177 10.46 15.58 5.17
CA GLY A 177 11.44 14.85 5.97
C GLY A 177 10.93 14.54 7.38
N CYS A 178 11.80 14.03 8.23
CA CYS A 178 11.47 13.71 9.61
C CYS A 178 10.77 14.89 10.31
N ASN A 179 9.65 14.63 10.93
CA ASN A 179 8.82 15.63 11.57
C ASN A 179 8.32 15.09 12.91
N VAL A 180 8.35 15.97 13.92
CA VAL A 180 7.86 15.65 15.27
C VAL A 180 6.73 16.61 15.62
N LEU A 181 5.61 16.04 16.02
CA LEU A 181 4.42 16.78 16.44
C LEU A 181 4.13 16.51 17.91
N PHE A 182 3.88 17.58 18.63
CA PHE A 182 3.36 17.55 20.01
C PHE A 182 1.90 17.93 20.03
N ASN A 183 1.09 17.19 20.77
CA ASN A 183 -0.31 17.51 21.00
C ASN A 183 -0.66 17.33 22.46
N ILE A 184 -1.40 18.30 23.01
CA ILE A 184 -1.96 18.27 24.36
C ILE A 184 -3.47 18.43 24.23
N GLN A 185 -4.20 17.48 24.77
CA GLN A 185 -5.67 17.51 24.80
C GLN A 185 -6.14 17.70 26.24
N ILE A 186 -6.96 18.73 26.47
CA ILE A 186 -7.55 19.05 27.76
C ILE A 186 -9.06 19.00 27.62
N GLN A 187 -9.73 18.17 28.42
CA GLN A 187 -11.18 18.14 28.53
C GLN A 187 -11.61 19.00 29.71
N LEU A 188 -12.37 20.02 29.46
CA LEU A 188 -12.94 20.95 30.44
C LEU A 188 -14.15 20.35 31.13
#